data_cfd604f27439476d10c468c4cd96cecb
#
_entry.id   cfd604f27439476d10c468c4cd96cecb
#
_cell.length_a   1.000
_cell.length_b   1.000
_cell.length_c   1.000
_cell.angle_alpha   90.00
_cell.angle_beta   90.00
_cell.angle_gamma   90.00
#
_symmetry.space_group_name_H-M   'P 1'
#
loop_
_entity.id
_entity.type
_entity.pdbx_description
1 polymer ?
#
loop_
_entity_poly.entity_id
_entity_poly.type
_entity_poly.pdbx_seq_one_letter_code
_entity_poly.pdbx_strand_id
1 'polypeptide(L)'
;MFRKTAAGCQSPRRRETELEPLSDADLVATYLASASGEDGSVWIEELFRRYRTKVVTWCLRTAGNREDAEDLAQAIFVKVQRNIRSFRGDAKVSTWLYSITRSECMNFLRKRSRQEQPAPEEQLDANLPDVDPGPDESLDRLRSARLVRALLDQTLDETERHVFTLHFGDDMPLDAITSLLGLENRSGAKAYIVSARRKLAAAVRRWRAGQQRLNA
;
A
#
# COMPACT_ATOMS: atom_id res chain seq x y z
N MET A 1 19.51 14.21 -53.38
CA MET A 1 20.36 13.63 -52.30
C MET A 1 19.67 13.85 -50.99
N PHE A 2 18.75 12.95 -50.59
CA PHE A 2 17.98 13.04 -49.33
C PHE A 2 18.61 12.11 -48.32
N ARG A 3 19.20 12.67 -47.27
CA ARG A 3 19.65 11.90 -46.09
C ARG A 3 18.43 11.62 -45.18
N LYS A 4 17.97 10.38 -45.16
CA LYS A 4 17.09 9.85 -44.11
C LYS A 4 17.88 9.76 -42.80
N THR A 5 17.56 10.60 -41.82
CA THR A 5 17.96 10.42 -40.45
C THR A 5 17.12 9.28 -39.86
N ALA A 6 17.78 8.17 -39.61
CA ALA A 6 17.18 7.03 -38.87
C ALA A 6 16.94 7.44 -37.42
N ALA A 7 15.68 7.60 -37.04
CA ALA A 7 15.28 7.64 -35.63
C ALA A 7 15.55 6.25 -35.06
N GLY A 8 16.57 6.16 -34.19
CA GLY A 8 16.95 4.92 -33.53
C GLY A 8 15.83 4.45 -32.61
N CYS A 9 15.27 3.29 -32.92
CA CYS A 9 14.41 2.52 -32.05
C CYS A 9 15.25 2.09 -30.82
N GLN A 10 15.15 2.82 -29.72
CA GLN A 10 15.81 2.46 -28.48
C GLN A 10 15.08 1.25 -27.88
N SER A 11 15.85 0.19 -27.57
CA SER A 11 15.35 -1.05 -26.95
C SER A 11 14.63 -0.76 -25.63
N PRO A 12 13.50 -1.46 -25.33
CA PRO A 12 12.72 -1.24 -24.10
C PRO A 12 13.55 -1.35 -22.81
N ARG A 13 14.56 -2.22 -22.78
CA ARG A 13 15.46 -2.40 -21.61
C ARG A 13 16.33 -1.17 -21.28
N ARG A 14 16.66 -0.31 -22.24
CA ARG A 14 17.43 0.91 -21.99
C ARG A 14 16.57 1.99 -21.32
N ARG A 15 15.28 2.05 -21.64
CA ARG A 15 14.33 2.99 -21.02
C ARG A 15 14.03 2.65 -19.56
N GLU A 16 13.94 1.37 -19.20
CA GLU A 16 13.71 0.93 -17.81
C GLU A 16 14.83 1.39 -16.87
N THR A 17 16.10 1.33 -17.30
CA THR A 17 17.25 1.74 -16.48
C THR A 17 17.32 3.25 -16.25
N GLU A 18 16.73 4.06 -17.14
CA GLU A 18 16.68 5.53 -17.02
C GLU A 18 15.54 6.03 -16.12
N LEU A 19 14.51 5.19 -15.85
CA LEU A 19 13.33 5.53 -15.07
C LEU A 19 13.51 5.30 -13.55
N GLU A 20 14.40 4.38 -13.16
CA GLU A 20 14.64 4.05 -11.73
C GLU A 20 15.09 5.24 -10.86
N PRO A 21 15.94 6.16 -11.34
CA PRO A 21 16.40 7.29 -10.52
C PRO A 21 15.35 8.41 -10.36
N LEU A 22 14.27 8.41 -11.15
CA LEU A 22 13.26 9.48 -11.10
C LEU A 22 12.37 9.34 -9.87
N SER A 23 12.05 10.47 -9.24
CA SER A 23 11.04 10.48 -8.17
C SER A 23 9.63 10.23 -8.73
N ASP A 24 8.71 9.76 -7.89
CA ASP A 24 7.31 9.57 -8.29
C ASP A 24 6.66 10.88 -8.78
N ALA A 25 7.06 12.01 -8.20
CA ALA A 25 6.59 13.33 -8.62
C ALA A 25 7.09 13.69 -10.03
N ASP A 26 8.36 13.35 -10.33
CA ASP A 26 8.94 13.58 -11.67
C ASP A 26 8.29 12.68 -12.72
N LEU A 27 8.00 11.41 -12.38
CA LEU A 27 7.26 10.50 -13.27
C LEU A 27 5.89 11.07 -13.62
N VAL A 28 5.14 11.55 -12.63
CA VAL A 28 3.83 12.15 -12.88
C VAL A 28 3.95 13.46 -13.66
N ALA A 29 4.90 14.33 -13.32
CA ALA A 29 5.12 15.58 -14.04
C ALA A 29 5.47 15.33 -15.50
N THR A 30 6.33 14.36 -15.79
CA THR A 30 6.71 13.99 -17.16
C THR A 30 5.53 13.39 -17.93
N TYR A 31 4.74 12.53 -17.27
CA TYR A 31 3.49 12.02 -17.85
C TYR A 31 2.52 13.15 -18.21
N LEU A 32 2.34 14.12 -17.32
CA LEU A 32 1.45 15.26 -17.55
C LEU A 32 1.94 16.20 -18.67
N ALA A 33 3.26 16.33 -18.82
CA ALA A 33 3.89 17.13 -19.85
C ALA A 33 3.90 16.44 -21.22
N SER A 34 3.84 15.10 -21.28
CA SER A 34 3.78 14.36 -22.51
C SER A 34 2.44 14.56 -23.21
N ALA A 35 2.48 14.99 -24.48
CA ALA A 35 1.29 15.01 -25.32
C ALA A 35 0.76 13.59 -25.47
N SER A 36 -0.55 13.38 -25.29
CA SER A 36 -1.26 12.11 -25.34
C SER A 36 -0.77 11.20 -26.49
N GLY A 37 0.06 10.20 -26.17
CA GLY A 37 0.67 9.28 -27.13
C GLY A 37 1.49 8.19 -26.44
N GLU A 38 2.09 7.30 -27.21
CA GLU A 38 2.89 6.15 -26.74
C GLU A 38 4.02 6.53 -25.76
N ASP A 39 4.56 7.74 -25.86
CA ASP A 39 5.62 8.21 -24.95
C ASP A 39 5.12 8.48 -23.51
N GLY A 40 3.82 8.75 -23.30
CA GLY A 40 3.25 8.97 -21.98
C GLY A 40 3.01 7.68 -21.21
N SER A 41 2.77 6.55 -21.89
CA SER A 41 2.42 5.28 -21.26
C SER A 41 3.57 4.75 -20.38
N VAL A 42 4.81 4.93 -20.80
CA VAL A 42 6.02 4.43 -20.12
C VAL A 42 6.14 4.98 -18.70
N TRP A 43 5.84 6.26 -18.49
CA TRP A 43 5.96 6.91 -17.17
C TRP A 43 4.91 6.42 -16.18
N ILE A 44 3.68 6.24 -16.64
CA ILE A 44 2.60 5.73 -15.79
C ILE A 44 2.73 4.23 -15.53
N GLU A 45 3.24 3.46 -16.48
CA GLU A 45 3.56 2.05 -16.33
C GLU A 45 4.63 1.84 -15.25
N GLU A 46 5.70 2.67 -15.25
CA GLU A 46 6.72 2.64 -14.23
C GLU A 46 6.14 2.98 -12.84
N LEU A 47 5.27 3.99 -12.76
CA LEU A 47 4.58 4.31 -11.51
C LEU A 47 3.74 3.11 -11.03
N PHE A 48 3.00 2.46 -11.92
CA PHE A 48 2.21 1.28 -11.60
C PHE A 48 3.08 0.11 -11.16
N ARG A 49 4.22 -0.12 -11.81
CA ARG A 49 5.19 -1.15 -11.43
C ARG A 49 5.67 -0.95 -9.97
N ARG A 50 6.01 0.28 -9.60
CA ARG A 50 6.46 0.62 -8.23
C ARG A 50 5.39 0.38 -7.17
N TYR A 51 4.15 0.68 -7.50
CA TYR A 51 3.04 0.62 -6.53
C TYR A 51 2.21 -0.65 -6.60
N ARG A 52 2.42 -1.53 -7.59
CA ARG A 52 1.63 -2.75 -7.78
C ARG A 52 1.52 -3.58 -6.52
N THR A 53 2.65 -3.95 -5.92
CA THR A 53 2.69 -4.78 -4.71
C THR A 53 1.95 -4.11 -3.55
N LYS A 54 2.16 -2.80 -3.34
CA LYS A 54 1.48 -2.04 -2.28
C LYS A 54 -0.04 -2.02 -2.50
N VAL A 55 -0.50 -1.69 -3.70
CA VAL A 55 -1.93 -1.62 -4.03
C VAL A 55 -2.59 -2.99 -3.87
N VAL A 56 -1.99 -4.06 -4.41
CA VAL A 56 -2.51 -5.43 -4.26
C VAL A 56 -2.57 -5.83 -2.78
N THR A 57 -1.55 -5.50 -1.98
CA THR A 57 -1.55 -5.78 -0.54
C THR A 57 -2.69 -5.05 0.18
N TRP A 58 -2.95 -3.78 -0.16
CA TRP A 58 -4.08 -3.02 0.42
C TRP A 58 -5.43 -3.63 0.01
N CYS A 59 -5.57 -4.02 -1.27
CA CYS A 59 -6.78 -4.69 -1.76
C CYS A 59 -6.99 -6.05 -1.07
N LEU A 60 -5.92 -6.83 -0.88
CA LEU A 60 -6.00 -8.15 -0.25
C LEU A 60 -6.48 -8.07 1.21
N ARG A 61 -6.04 -7.05 1.96
CA ARG A 61 -6.54 -6.79 3.32
C ARG A 61 -8.04 -6.51 3.36
N THR A 62 -8.62 -6.02 2.26
CA THR A 62 -10.04 -5.66 2.15
C THR A 62 -10.87 -6.79 1.57
N ALA A 63 -10.40 -7.40 0.49
CA ALA A 63 -11.14 -8.42 -0.25
C ALA A 63 -11.11 -9.80 0.46
N GLY A 64 -10.00 -10.10 1.17
CA GLY A 64 -9.82 -11.36 1.89
C GLY A 64 -9.38 -12.53 1.01
N ASN A 65 -9.47 -12.43 -0.30
CA ASN A 65 -8.97 -13.43 -1.25
C ASN A 65 -8.19 -12.76 -2.38
N ARG A 66 -7.37 -13.55 -3.07
CA ARG A 66 -6.42 -13.06 -4.08
C ARG A 66 -7.11 -12.59 -5.36
N GLU A 67 -8.11 -13.31 -5.82
CA GLU A 67 -8.82 -13.05 -7.08
C GLU A 67 -9.51 -11.67 -7.02
N ASP A 68 -10.36 -11.46 -6.03
CA ASP A 68 -11.02 -10.17 -5.80
C ASP A 68 -10.00 -9.03 -5.56
N ALA A 69 -8.87 -9.32 -4.90
CA ALA A 69 -7.83 -8.31 -4.65
C ALA A 69 -7.12 -7.88 -5.94
N GLU A 70 -6.82 -8.81 -6.85
CA GLU A 70 -6.19 -8.52 -8.13
C GLU A 70 -7.17 -7.73 -9.03
N ASP A 71 -8.44 -8.12 -9.09
CA ASP A 71 -9.48 -7.41 -9.85
C ASP A 71 -9.69 -5.98 -9.31
N LEU A 72 -9.76 -5.84 -7.99
CA LEU A 72 -9.88 -4.55 -7.33
C LEU A 72 -8.66 -3.66 -7.60
N ALA A 73 -7.45 -4.22 -7.54
CA ALA A 73 -6.22 -3.51 -7.85
C ALA A 73 -6.19 -3.04 -9.32
N GLN A 74 -6.63 -3.87 -10.25
CA GLN A 74 -6.73 -3.50 -11.66
C GLN A 74 -7.72 -2.35 -11.86
N ALA A 75 -8.91 -2.42 -11.25
CA ALA A 75 -9.91 -1.34 -11.29
C ALA A 75 -9.35 -0.02 -10.72
N ILE A 76 -8.56 -0.10 -9.64
CA ILE A 76 -7.87 1.05 -9.03
C ILE A 76 -6.88 1.66 -10.02
N PHE A 77 -6.01 0.88 -10.67
CA PHE A 77 -5.06 1.42 -11.63
C PHE A 77 -5.73 2.07 -12.84
N VAL A 78 -6.83 1.52 -13.34
CA VAL A 78 -7.64 2.16 -14.38
C VAL A 78 -8.20 3.51 -13.88
N LYS A 79 -8.66 3.57 -12.63
CA LYS A 79 -9.15 4.82 -12.03
C LYS A 79 -8.03 5.84 -11.81
N VAL A 80 -6.87 5.39 -11.38
CA VAL A 80 -5.66 6.22 -11.24
C VAL A 80 -5.29 6.84 -12.60
N GLN A 81 -5.21 6.03 -13.65
CA GLN A 81 -4.90 6.50 -15.01
C GLN A 81 -5.87 7.58 -15.50
N ARG A 82 -7.18 7.40 -15.24
CA ARG A 82 -8.21 8.38 -15.62
C ARG A 82 -8.08 9.69 -14.84
N ASN A 83 -7.67 9.62 -13.57
CA ASN A 83 -7.65 10.76 -12.66
C ASN A 83 -6.28 11.39 -12.48
N ILE A 84 -5.20 10.83 -13.03
CA ILE A 84 -3.84 11.34 -12.80
C ILE A 84 -3.66 12.79 -13.27
N ARG A 85 -4.42 13.21 -14.30
CA ARG A 85 -4.43 14.60 -14.76
C ARG A 85 -5.01 15.60 -13.73
N SER A 86 -5.76 15.11 -12.74
CA SER A 86 -6.28 15.92 -11.63
C SER A 86 -5.34 16.00 -10.43
N PHE A 87 -4.22 15.27 -10.46
CA PHE A 87 -3.20 15.34 -9.41
C PHE A 87 -2.52 16.70 -9.43
N ARG A 88 -2.62 17.45 -8.33
CA ARG A 88 -2.12 18.84 -8.22
C ARG A 88 -0.74 18.95 -7.57
N GLY A 89 -0.18 17.86 -7.05
CA GLY A 89 1.09 17.89 -6.32
C GLY A 89 0.98 18.37 -4.87
N ASP A 90 -0.21 18.65 -4.35
CA ASP A 90 -0.44 19.11 -2.98
C ASP A 90 -0.09 18.05 -1.92
N ALA A 91 0.00 16.79 -2.34
CA ALA A 91 0.39 15.65 -1.50
C ALA A 91 1.38 14.76 -2.25
N LYS A 92 2.04 13.83 -1.53
CA LYS A 92 2.85 12.79 -2.18
C LYS A 92 1.98 11.90 -3.06
N VAL A 93 2.54 11.41 -4.17
CA VAL A 93 1.86 10.48 -5.09
C VAL A 93 1.35 9.24 -4.35
N SER A 94 2.13 8.70 -3.40
CA SER A 94 1.73 7.58 -2.55
C SER A 94 0.46 7.87 -1.73
N THR A 95 0.34 9.05 -1.16
CA THR A 95 -0.83 9.48 -0.38
C THR A 95 -2.07 9.61 -1.27
N TRP A 96 -1.91 10.23 -2.43
CA TRP A 96 -2.99 10.37 -3.40
C TRP A 96 -3.46 9.01 -3.93
N LEU A 97 -2.55 8.12 -4.30
CA LEU A 97 -2.84 6.77 -4.74
C LEU A 97 -3.56 5.96 -3.65
N TYR A 98 -3.09 6.07 -2.39
CA TYR A 98 -3.74 5.41 -1.28
C TYR A 98 -5.18 5.92 -1.07
N SER A 99 -5.44 7.22 -1.21
CA SER A 99 -6.78 7.77 -1.06
C SER A 99 -7.77 7.19 -2.09
N ILE A 100 -7.32 7.01 -3.34
CA ILE A 100 -8.10 6.35 -4.39
C ILE A 100 -8.33 4.88 -4.02
N THR A 101 -7.26 4.17 -3.63
CA THR A 101 -7.33 2.76 -3.23
C THR A 101 -8.32 2.55 -2.09
N ARG A 102 -8.22 3.37 -1.03
CA ARG A 102 -9.14 3.31 0.10
C ARG A 102 -10.60 3.55 -0.32
N SER A 103 -10.83 4.53 -1.18
CA SER A 103 -12.18 4.82 -1.68
C SER A 103 -12.77 3.63 -2.44
N GLU A 104 -11.98 2.99 -3.30
CA GLU A 104 -12.43 1.81 -4.05
C GLU A 104 -12.62 0.58 -3.16
N CYS A 105 -11.73 0.36 -2.19
CA CYS A 105 -11.89 -0.69 -1.19
C CYS A 105 -13.20 -0.51 -0.39
N MET A 106 -13.51 0.70 0.04
CA MET A 106 -14.77 0.98 0.74
C MET A 106 -16.00 0.79 -0.16
N ASN A 107 -15.90 1.14 -1.44
CA ASN A 107 -16.97 0.90 -2.41
C ASN A 107 -17.19 -0.61 -2.64
N PHE A 108 -16.11 -1.38 -2.72
CA PHE A 108 -16.13 -2.84 -2.82
C PHE A 108 -16.87 -3.47 -1.63
N LEU A 109 -16.50 -3.10 -0.39
CA LEU A 109 -17.15 -3.58 0.82
C LEU A 109 -18.65 -3.23 0.87
N ARG A 110 -19.00 -1.99 0.50
CA ARG A 110 -20.43 -1.59 0.43
C ARG A 110 -21.21 -2.38 -0.63
N LYS A 111 -20.58 -2.69 -1.77
CA LYS A 111 -21.20 -3.51 -2.80
C LYS A 111 -21.39 -4.94 -2.32
N ARG A 112 -20.37 -5.51 -1.72
CA ARG A 112 -20.39 -6.86 -1.15
C ARG A 112 -21.44 -7.00 -0.06
N SER A 113 -21.52 -6.08 0.90
CA SER A 113 -22.52 -6.10 1.96
C SER A 113 -23.97 -5.94 1.48
N ARG A 114 -24.20 -5.39 0.29
CA ARG A 114 -25.52 -5.32 -0.35
C ARG A 114 -25.87 -6.59 -1.11
N GLN A 115 -24.90 -7.37 -1.53
CA GLN A 115 -25.09 -8.62 -2.28
C GLN A 115 -25.18 -9.84 -1.37
N GLU A 116 -24.54 -9.77 -0.20
CA GLU A 116 -24.59 -10.81 0.83
C GLU A 116 -25.78 -10.53 1.76
N GLN A 117 -26.86 -11.30 1.66
CA GLN A 117 -27.73 -11.56 2.80
C GLN A 117 -26.87 -12.28 3.86
N PRO A 118 -27.14 -12.06 5.18
CA PRO A 118 -26.17 -12.41 6.22
C PRO A 118 -25.86 -13.89 6.24
N ALA A 119 -24.66 -14.24 5.81
CA ALA A 119 -24.01 -15.51 6.09
C ALA A 119 -22.97 -15.30 7.21
N PRO A 120 -22.71 -16.31 8.06
CA PRO A 120 -21.93 -16.14 9.30
C PRO A 120 -20.51 -15.71 9.02
N GLU A 121 -19.94 -14.96 10.00
CA GLU A 121 -18.55 -14.51 10.03
C GLU A 121 -17.57 -15.68 9.83
N GLU A 122 -17.11 -15.89 8.61
CA GLU A 122 -15.91 -16.67 8.36
C GLU A 122 -14.69 -15.79 8.57
N GLN A 123 -13.85 -16.23 9.49
CA GLN A 123 -12.60 -15.62 9.90
C GLN A 123 -11.72 -15.35 8.69
N LEU A 124 -11.32 -14.09 8.52
CA LEU A 124 -10.36 -13.63 7.53
C LEU A 124 -9.03 -14.38 7.68
N ASP A 125 -8.85 -15.37 6.84
CA ASP A 125 -7.57 -16.07 6.69
C ASP A 125 -6.60 -15.17 5.91
N ALA A 126 -5.82 -14.38 6.67
CA ALA A 126 -4.92 -13.40 6.12
C ALA A 126 -3.60 -14.07 5.68
N ASN A 127 -3.66 -14.90 4.67
CA ASN A 127 -2.48 -15.34 3.96
C ASN A 127 -2.02 -14.22 3.00
N LEU A 128 -1.05 -13.43 3.44
CA LEU A 128 -0.26 -12.56 2.56
C LEU A 128 0.55 -13.43 1.61
N PRO A 129 0.43 -13.27 0.28
CA PRO A 129 1.35 -13.95 -0.62
C PRO A 129 2.72 -13.30 -0.54
N ASP A 130 3.71 -14.11 -0.17
CA ASP A 130 5.12 -13.77 -0.20
C ASP A 130 5.63 -13.59 -1.62
N VAL A 131 6.52 -12.64 -1.78
CA VAL A 131 7.56 -12.65 -2.82
C VAL A 131 8.47 -13.83 -2.44
N ASP A 132 8.53 -14.83 -3.30
CA ASP A 132 9.11 -16.16 -3.15
C ASP A 132 10.51 -16.20 -2.51
N PRO A 133 10.63 -16.46 -1.20
CA PRO A 133 11.84 -16.97 -0.57
C PRO A 133 11.64 -18.44 -0.28
N GLY A 134 12.69 -19.26 -0.41
CA GLY A 134 12.64 -20.72 -0.28
C GLY A 134 11.84 -21.27 0.91
N PRO A 135 11.44 -22.55 0.87
CA PRO A 135 10.35 -23.10 1.70
C PRO A 135 10.54 -23.03 3.21
N ASP A 136 11.77 -22.97 3.75
CA ASP A 136 12.04 -22.91 5.19
C ASP A 136 12.04 -21.46 5.75
N GLU A 137 12.53 -20.49 4.99
CA GLU A 137 12.51 -19.07 5.38
C GLU A 137 11.10 -18.47 5.32
N SER A 138 10.25 -18.99 4.44
CA SER A 138 8.86 -18.52 4.29
C SER A 138 8.00 -18.86 5.50
N LEU A 139 8.15 -20.07 6.08
CA LEU A 139 7.37 -20.50 7.25
C LEU A 139 7.69 -19.68 8.50
N ASP A 140 8.95 -19.36 8.74
CA ASP A 140 9.35 -18.55 9.90
C ASP A 140 8.96 -17.07 9.74
N ARG A 141 9.00 -16.54 8.52
CA ARG A 141 8.47 -15.20 8.22
C ARG A 141 6.96 -15.13 8.40
N LEU A 142 6.21 -16.12 7.92
CA LEU A 142 4.76 -16.21 8.12
C LEU A 142 4.38 -16.32 9.61
N ARG A 143 5.09 -17.14 10.38
CA ARG A 143 4.90 -17.24 11.84
C ARG A 143 5.18 -15.91 12.53
N SER A 144 6.29 -15.26 12.17
CA SER A 144 6.67 -13.95 12.72
C SER A 144 5.65 -12.87 12.35
N ALA A 145 5.16 -12.83 11.12
CA ALA A 145 4.14 -11.90 10.66
C ALA A 145 2.81 -12.09 11.40
N ARG A 146 2.39 -13.36 11.62
CA ARG A 146 1.18 -13.69 12.41
C ARG A 146 1.32 -13.25 13.87
N LEU A 147 2.48 -13.48 14.49
CA LEU A 147 2.75 -13.04 15.87
C LEU A 147 2.72 -11.51 16.00
N VAL A 148 3.36 -10.80 15.06
CA VAL A 148 3.34 -9.33 15.04
C VAL A 148 1.92 -8.83 14.86
N ARG A 149 1.14 -9.39 13.94
CA ARG A 149 -0.24 -9.02 13.72
C ARG A 149 -1.10 -9.24 14.97
N ALA A 150 -1.03 -10.42 15.55
CA ALA A 150 -1.76 -10.73 16.80
C ALA A 150 -1.38 -9.77 17.93
N LEU A 151 -0.10 -9.40 18.06
CA LEU A 151 0.35 -8.42 19.05
C LEU A 151 -0.25 -7.03 18.78
N LEU A 152 -0.29 -6.58 17.52
CA LEU A 152 -0.90 -5.31 17.14
C LEU A 152 -2.40 -5.31 17.45
N ASP A 153 -3.11 -6.37 17.05
CA ASP A 153 -4.56 -6.50 17.23
C ASP A 153 -4.97 -6.56 18.71
N GLN A 154 -4.16 -7.22 19.55
CA GLN A 154 -4.43 -7.33 21.00
C GLN A 154 -4.00 -6.08 21.81
N THR A 155 -3.10 -5.26 21.25
CA THR A 155 -2.46 -4.18 22.03
C THR A 155 -2.96 -2.79 21.63
N LEU A 156 -3.27 -2.59 20.37
CA LEU A 156 -3.63 -1.28 19.80
C LEU A 156 -5.14 -1.20 19.56
N ASP A 157 -5.69 -0.01 19.78
CA ASP A 157 -7.04 0.27 19.30
C ASP A 157 -7.05 0.42 17.74
N GLU A 158 -8.23 0.48 17.18
CA GLU A 158 -8.41 0.50 15.72
C GLU A 158 -7.70 1.68 15.06
N THR A 159 -7.80 2.86 15.64
CA THR A 159 -7.17 4.08 15.10
C THR A 159 -5.65 4.01 15.22
N GLU A 160 -5.13 3.60 16.38
CA GLU A 160 -3.70 3.41 16.59
C GLU A 160 -3.12 2.38 15.61
N ARG A 161 -3.81 1.26 15.40
CA ARG A 161 -3.41 0.21 14.47
C ARG A 161 -3.39 0.72 13.02
N HIS A 162 -4.42 1.46 12.59
CA HIS A 162 -4.45 2.09 11.28
C HIS A 162 -3.28 3.06 11.08
N VAL A 163 -3.10 3.99 12.02
CA VAL A 163 -2.00 4.96 11.96
C VAL A 163 -0.64 4.25 11.95
N PHE A 164 -0.47 3.22 12.78
CA PHE A 164 0.77 2.45 12.86
C PHE A 164 1.07 1.70 11.56
N THR A 165 0.07 1.03 10.98
CA THR A 165 0.21 0.30 9.72
C THR A 165 0.52 1.23 8.55
N LEU A 166 -0.19 2.36 8.44
CA LEU A 166 0.05 3.35 7.39
C LEU A 166 1.44 3.97 7.50
N HIS A 167 1.93 4.22 8.72
CA HIS A 167 3.23 4.86 8.91
C HIS A 167 4.40 3.89 8.73
N PHE A 168 4.35 2.70 9.35
CA PHE A 168 5.46 1.74 9.33
C PHE A 168 5.35 0.67 8.24
N GLY A 169 4.13 0.34 7.80
CA GLY A 169 3.91 -0.64 6.74
C GLY A 169 3.88 -0.02 5.34
N ASP A 170 3.36 1.21 5.23
CA ASP A 170 3.14 1.87 3.94
C ASP A 170 4.00 3.13 3.76
N ASP A 171 4.96 3.39 4.69
CA ASP A 171 5.88 4.54 4.68
C ASP A 171 5.18 5.90 4.53
N MET A 172 3.92 5.99 5.03
CA MET A 172 3.14 7.21 4.89
C MET A 172 3.55 8.26 5.92
N PRO A 173 3.76 9.53 5.54
CA PRO A 173 4.07 10.60 6.47
C PRO A 173 2.88 10.91 7.40
N LEU A 174 3.17 11.29 8.65
CA LEU A 174 2.16 11.46 9.69
C LEU A 174 1.14 12.58 9.40
N ASP A 175 1.55 13.63 8.73
CA ASP A 175 0.69 14.72 8.26
C ASP A 175 -0.32 14.22 7.22
N ALA A 176 0.14 13.39 6.28
CA ALA A 176 -0.72 12.75 5.30
C ALA A 176 -1.73 11.80 5.95
N ILE A 177 -1.29 11.00 6.95
CA ILE A 177 -2.18 10.12 7.72
C ILE A 177 -3.21 10.92 8.51
N THR A 178 -2.79 12.05 9.12
CA THR A 178 -3.68 12.96 9.85
C THR A 178 -4.82 13.44 8.96
N SER A 179 -4.48 13.92 7.76
CA SER A 179 -5.47 14.40 6.78
C SER A 179 -6.34 13.28 6.23
N LEU A 180 -5.73 12.10 5.94
CA LEU A 180 -6.41 10.96 5.37
C LEU A 180 -7.48 10.37 6.31
N LEU A 181 -7.16 10.27 7.60
CA LEU A 181 -8.04 9.69 8.62
C LEU A 181 -8.94 10.75 9.29
N GLY A 182 -8.81 12.03 8.92
CA GLY A 182 -9.59 13.12 9.50
C GLY A 182 -9.36 13.25 11.02
N LEU A 183 -8.09 13.14 11.47
CA LEU A 183 -7.79 13.18 12.90
C LEU A 183 -7.82 14.60 13.41
N GLU A 184 -8.81 14.92 14.24
CA GLU A 184 -9.08 16.30 14.73
C GLU A 184 -8.23 16.68 15.96
N ASN A 185 -7.47 15.75 16.55
CA ASN A 185 -6.64 16.05 17.71
C ASN A 185 -5.45 16.98 17.33
N ARG A 186 -5.02 17.84 18.27
CA ARG A 186 -3.96 18.84 18.05
C ARG A 186 -2.63 18.26 17.52
N SER A 187 -2.33 17.01 17.83
CA SER A 187 -1.08 16.33 17.45
C SER A 187 -1.24 15.38 16.26
N GLY A 188 -2.44 15.26 15.69
CA GLY A 188 -2.75 14.39 14.56
C GLY A 188 -2.30 12.93 14.80
N ALA A 189 -1.85 12.30 13.73
CA ALA A 189 -1.37 10.93 13.76
C ALA A 189 -0.17 10.71 14.70
N LYS A 190 0.63 11.76 14.99
CA LYS A 190 1.79 11.66 15.89
C LYS A 190 1.40 11.19 17.30
N ALA A 191 0.28 11.65 17.83
CA ALA A 191 -0.19 11.22 19.16
C ALA A 191 -0.45 9.72 19.20
N TYR A 192 -1.08 9.17 18.15
CA TYR A 192 -1.37 7.74 18.03
C TYR A 192 -0.10 6.89 17.91
N ILE A 193 0.91 7.36 17.17
CA ILE A 193 2.21 6.66 17.11
C ILE A 193 2.90 6.62 18.47
N VAL A 194 2.89 7.72 19.21
CA VAL A 194 3.50 7.77 20.56
C VAL A 194 2.76 6.82 21.51
N SER A 195 1.44 6.82 21.48
CA SER A 195 0.62 5.92 22.29
C SER A 195 0.84 4.45 21.90
N ALA A 196 0.80 4.14 20.61
CA ALA A 196 1.05 2.79 20.09
C ALA A 196 2.41 2.24 20.50
N ARG A 197 3.48 3.03 20.34
CA ARG A 197 4.83 2.63 20.79
C ARG A 197 4.90 2.32 22.28
N ARG A 198 4.25 3.13 23.12
CA ARG A 198 4.19 2.92 24.57
C ARG A 198 3.47 1.61 24.91
N LYS A 199 2.29 1.36 24.31
CA LYS A 199 1.49 0.15 24.51
C LYS A 199 2.26 -1.10 24.06
N LEU A 200 2.86 -1.07 22.85
CA LEU A 200 3.65 -2.17 22.31
C LEU A 200 4.90 -2.47 23.17
N ALA A 201 5.62 -1.44 23.61
CA ALA A 201 6.77 -1.62 24.48
C ALA A 201 6.36 -2.29 25.82
N ALA A 202 5.22 -1.94 26.38
CA ALA A 202 4.68 -2.58 27.57
C ALA A 202 4.28 -4.05 27.31
N ALA A 203 3.66 -4.33 26.17
CA ALA A 203 3.27 -5.70 25.78
C ALA A 203 4.49 -6.60 25.58
N VAL A 204 5.53 -6.11 24.89
CA VAL A 204 6.79 -6.86 24.69
C VAL A 204 7.50 -7.13 26.02
N ARG A 205 7.53 -6.17 26.94
CA ARG A 205 8.11 -6.40 28.29
C ARG A 205 7.36 -7.50 29.04
N ARG A 206 6.03 -7.49 29.01
CA ARG A 206 5.19 -8.54 29.66
C ARG A 206 5.46 -9.92 29.05
N TRP A 207 5.51 -9.97 27.72
CA TRP A 207 5.79 -11.21 27.00
C TRP A 207 7.18 -11.79 27.36
N ARG A 208 8.23 -10.96 27.38
CA ARG A 208 9.59 -11.36 27.77
C ARG A 208 9.64 -11.88 29.23
N ALA A 209 8.96 -11.19 30.15
CA ALA A 209 8.89 -11.63 31.54
C ALA A 209 8.15 -12.98 31.70
N GLY A 210 7.13 -13.24 30.89
CA GLY A 210 6.45 -14.52 30.82
C GLY A 210 7.36 -15.67 30.32
N GLN A 211 8.14 -15.41 29.28
CA GLN A 211 9.09 -16.40 28.74
C GLN A 211 10.20 -16.76 29.75
N GLN A 212 10.71 -15.80 30.49
CA GLN A 212 11.73 -16.04 31.51
C GLN A 212 11.21 -16.92 32.66
N ARG A 213 9.92 -16.81 33.03
CA ARG A 213 9.29 -17.65 34.06
C ARG A 213 9.02 -19.09 33.60
N LEU A 214 8.89 -19.32 32.29
CA LEU A 214 8.68 -20.67 31.74
C LEU A 214 9.99 -21.43 31.56
N ASN A 215 11.12 -20.72 31.48
CA ASN A 215 12.45 -21.30 31.31
C ASN A 215 13.28 -21.37 32.62
N ALA A 216 12.69 -21.00 33.77
CA ALA A 216 13.27 -21.09 35.10
C ALA A 216 12.57 -22.21 35.91
#